data_20658eb54bddeaf3ec639f37732c868f
#
_entry.id   20658eb54bddeaf3ec639f37732c868f
#
_cell.length_a   1.000
_cell.length_b   1.000
_cell.length_c   1.000
_cell.angle_alpha   90.00
_cell.angle_beta   90.00
_cell.angle_gamma   90.00
#
_symmetry.space_group_name_H-M   'P 1'
#
loop_
_entity.id
_entity.type
_entity.pdbx_description
1 polymer ?
#
loop_
_entity_poly.entity_id
_entity_poly.type
_entity_poly.pdbx_seq_one_letter_code
_entity_poly.pdbx_strand_id
1 'polypeptide(L)'
;LKSVDTTFKIIKHLRTKGAKTVTELSRELDMPKSTVQVYLNSLYSNKFVVREGKKYKLGLQFLEYGMVALWEKPIFPSVKSKVEELATETGELAACFVEELGEAVYVYGKEGERAIRTDLTMGARAGLHCTGSGKAIFAHLPQEQIDQIIAEKDLEAKTANTITDSAALREELATIRERGYAVSNEESIEGMRSVAAPILLNDQVICSISLAGPANRFVGDRLAEEIPSTVTGAANEIELKLSYSESGL
;
A
#
# COMPACT_ATOMS: atom_id res chain seq x y z
N LEU A 1 -12.50 21.28 9.72
CA LEU A 1 -13.87 21.43 10.31
C LEU A 1 -14.05 20.37 11.38
N LYS A 2 -14.21 20.80 12.65
CA LYS A 2 -14.27 19.93 13.84
C LYS A 2 -15.24 18.74 13.71
N SER A 3 -16.36 18.92 12.99
CA SER A 3 -17.35 17.86 12.75
C SER A 3 -16.83 16.75 11.83
N VAL A 4 -16.12 17.09 10.76
CA VAL A 4 -15.53 16.13 9.82
C VAL A 4 -14.46 15.31 10.53
N ASP A 5 -13.57 15.96 11.29
CA ASP A 5 -12.52 15.30 12.06
C ASP A 5 -13.10 14.31 13.09
N THR A 6 -14.22 14.68 13.72
CA THR A 6 -14.92 13.81 14.67
C THR A 6 -15.51 12.58 13.96
N THR A 7 -16.07 12.75 12.77
CA THR A 7 -16.56 11.64 11.96
C THR A 7 -15.44 10.64 11.65
N PHE A 8 -14.31 11.15 11.17
CA PHE A 8 -13.14 10.28 10.89
C PHE A 8 -12.57 9.63 12.15
N LYS A 9 -12.58 10.29 13.31
CA LYS A 9 -12.18 9.65 14.58
C LYS A 9 -13.03 8.42 14.90
N ILE A 10 -14.35 8.51 14.73
CA ILE A 10 -15.26 7.38 14.97
C ILE A 10 -14.98 6.25 13.95
N ILE A 11 -14.87 6.59 12.66
CA ILE A 11 -14.58 5.61 11.60
C ILE A 11 -13.25 4.89 11.86
N LYS A 12 -12.17 5.64 12.14
CA LYS A 12 -10.85 5.08 12.45
C LYS A 12 -10.89 4.18 13.69
N HIS A 13 -11.66 4.58 14.71
CA HIS A 13 -11.80 3.78 15.92
C HIS A 13 -12.52 2.46 15.65
N LEU A 14 -13.65 2.48 14.91
CA LEU A 14 -14.37 1.28 14.51
C LEU A 14 -13.52 0.36 13.63
N ARG A 15 -12.67 0.93 12.76
CA ARG A 15 -11.72 0.14 11.94
C ARG A 15 -10.72 -0.63 12.80
N THR A 16 -10.15 0.01 13.82
CA THR A 16 -9.05 -0.57 14.60
C THR A 16 -9.53 -1.43 15.78
N LYS A 17 -10.68 -1.09 16.37
CA LYS A 17 -11.19 -1.73 17.60
C LYS A 17 -12.44 -2.58 17.37
N GLY A 18 -12.91 -2.68 16.11
CA GLY A 18 -14.09 -3.46 15.76
C GLY A 18 -15.41 -2.84 16.23
N ALA A 19 -16.43 -3.68 16.29
CA ALA A 19 -17.80 -3.25 16.64
C ALA A 19 -17.92 -2.71 18.07
N LYS A 20 -18.53 -1.55 18.25
CA LYS A 20 -18.68 -0.81 19.52
C LYS A 20 -20.10 -0.32 19.75
N THR A 21 -20.48 -0.25 21.02
CA THR A 21 -21.70 0.46 21.45
C THR A 21 -21.45 1.96 21.55
N VAL A 22 -22.51 2.78 21.57
CA VAL A 22 -22.42 4.23 21.83
C VAL A 22 -21.68 4.53 23.15
N THR A 23 -21.92 3.74 24.18
CA THR A 23 -21.29 3.95 25.49
C THR A 23 -19.79 3.67 25.46
N GLU A 24 -19.36 2.62 24.75
CA GLU A 24 -17.94 2.31 24.58
C GLU A 24 -17.24 3.40 23.78
N LEU A 25 -17.81 3.82 22.64
CA LEU A 25 -17.26 4.91 21.81
C LEU A 25 -17.20 6.24 22.60
N SER A 26 -18.24 6.57 23.36
CA SER A 26 -18.24 7.76 24.23
C SER A 26 -17.07 7.77 25.21
N ARG A 27 -16.83 6.64 25.86
CA ARG A 27 -15.73 6.50 26.84
C ARG A 27 -14.36 6.48 26.14
N GLU A 28 -14.20 5.71 25.07
CA GLU A 28 -12.92 5.49 24.41
C GLU A 28 -12.45 6.70 23.58
N LEU A 29 -13.38 7.56 23.14
CA LEU A 29 -13.08 8.78 22.37
C LEU A 29 -13.21 10.07 23.21
N ASP A 30 -13.54 9.95 24.51
CA ASP A 30 -13.79 11.08 25.41
C ASP A 30 -14.82 12.07 24.81
N MET A 31 -15.99 11.55 24.43
CA MET A 31 -17.05 12.32 23.78
C MET A 31 -18.39 12.11 24.47
N PRO A 32 -19.26 13.13 24.55
CA PRO A 32 -20.63 12.96 25.07
C PRO A 32 -21.39 11.91 24.25
N LYS A 33 -22.18 11.04 24.94
CA LYS A 33 -22.98 9.99 24.27
C LYS A 33 -23.94 10.57 23.22
N SER A 34 -24.53 11.72 23.49
CA SER A 34 -25.42 12.41 22.55
C SER A 34 -24.69 12.80 21.26
N THR A 35 -23.46 13.30 21.39
CA THR A 35 -22.61 13.64 20.25
C THR A 35 -22.27 12.40 19.42
N VAL A 36 -21.78 11.33 20.07
CA VAL A 36 -21.49 10.05 19.39
C VAL A 36 -22.73 9.52 18.65
N GLN A 37 -23.90 9.58 19.30
CA GLN A 37 -25.15 9.10 18.71
C GLN A 37 -25.53 9.90 17.44
N VAL A 38 -25.36 11.21 17.43
CA VAL A 38 -25.65 12.06 16.25
C VAL A 38 -24.76 11.65 15.07
N TYR A 39 -23.45 11.46 15.29
CA TYR A 39 -22.54 11.03 14.23
C TYR A 39 -22.84 9.62 13.73
N LEU A 40 -23.11 8.68 14.66
CA LEU A 40 -23.47 7.32 14.27
C LEU A 40 -24.80 7.26 13.51
N ASN A 41 -25.77 8.08 13.85
CA ASN A 41 -27.02 8.16 13.09
C ASN A 41 -26.78 8.66 11.66
N SER A 42 -25.93 9.70 11.48
CA SER A 42 -25.56 10.19 10.16
C SER A 42 -24.78 9.14 9.35
N LEU A 43 -23.82 8.47 9.96
CA LEU A 43 -23.07 7.38 9.30
C LEU A 43 -23.98 6.18 8.95
N TYR A 44 -24.95 5.86 9.81
CA TYR A 44 -25.91 4.77 9.59
C TYR A 44 -26.89 5.09 8.46
N SER A 45 -27.45 6.30 8.42
CA SER A 45 -28.36 6.73 7.34
C SER A 45 -27.68 6.75 5.98
N ASN A 46 -26.36 7.02 5.95
CA ASN A 46 -25.53 6.96 4.75
C ASN A 46 -24.86 5.58 4.51
N LYS A 47 -25.20 4.54 5.28
CA LYS A 47 -24.74 3.14 5.14
C LYS A 47 -23.22 2.93 5.41
N PHE A 48 -22.50 3.95 5.89
CA PHE A 48 -21.09 3.83 6.27
C PHE A 48 -20.87 3.01 7.54
N VAL A 49 -21.87 2.93 8.41
CA VAL A 49 -21.92 1.99 9.53
C VAL A 49 -23.20 1.17 9.49
N VAL A 50 -23.11 -0.04 10.01
CA VAL A 50 -24.26 -0.92 10.22
C VAL A 50 -24.39 -1.22 11.71
N ARG A 51 -25.62 -1.59 12.15
CA ARG A 51 -25.91 -1.88 13.54
C ARG A 51 -26.26 -3.35 13.73
N GLU A 52 -25.59 -4.00 14.66
CA GLU A 52 -25.90 -5.36 15.13
C GLU A 52 -26.23 -5.32 16.63
N GLY A 53 -27.50 -5.48 16.97
CA GLY A 53 -27.98 -5.30 18.33
C GLY A 53 -27.74 -3.86 18.84
N LYS A 54 -26.85 -3.70 19.83
CA LYS A 54 -26.46 -2.39 20.39
C LYS A 54 -25.12 -1.88 19.85
N LYS A 55 -24.42 -2.65 19.00
CA LYS A 55 -23.09 -2.31 18.49
C LYS A 55 -23.17 -1.78 17.07
N TYR A 56 -22.29 -0.84 16.75
CA TYR A 56 -22.06 -0.29 15.42
C TYR A 56 -20.72 -0.80 14.90
N LYS A 57 -20.66 -1.17 13.62
CA LYS A 57 -19.44 -1.55 12.89
C LYS A 57 -19.41 -0.88 11.52
N LEU A 58 -18.26 -0.90 10.84
CA LEU A 58 -18.15 -0.36 9.48
C LEU A 58 -19.08 -1.12 8.54
N GLY A 59 -19.75 -0.38 7.67
CA GLY A 59 -20.59 -0.88 6.60
C GLY A 59 -19.81 -1.11 5.30
N LEU A 60 -20.39 -1.87 4.37
CA LEU A 60 -19.78 -2.16 3.08
C LEU A 60 -19.80 -0.98 2.09
N GLN A 61 -20.40 0.16 2.46
CA GLN A 61 -20.40 1.36 1.62
C GLN A 61 -18.97 1.86 1.33
N PHE A 62 -18.03 1.68 2.27
CA PHE A 62 -16.62 1.99 2.04
C PHE A 62 -16.01 1.18 0.89
N LEU A 63 -16.46 -0.07 0.67
CA LEU A 63 -15.96 -0.90 -0.42
C LEU A 63 -16.37 -0.31 -1.78
N GLU A 64 -17.62 0.17 -1.92
CA GLU A 64 -18.10 0.79 -3.15
C GLU A 64 -17.23 1.99 -3.55
N TYR A 65 -17.00 2.93 -2.61
CA TYR A 65 -16.15 4.09 -2.87
C TYR A 65 -14.70 3.71 -3.16
N GLY A 66 -14.14 2.77 -2.41
CA GLY A 66 -12.79 2.27 -2.67
C GLY A 66 -12.65 1.60 -4.03
N MET A 67 -13.65 0.83 -4.45
CA MET A 67 -13.65 0.20 -5.77
C MET A 67 -13.76 1.21 -6.90
N VAL A 68 -14.58 2.26 -6.77
CA VAL A 68 -14.64 3.34 -7.77
C VAL A 68 -13.26 3.98 -7.92
N ALA A 69 -12.62 4.39 -6.82
CA ALA A 69 -11.30 5.01 -6.85
C ALA A 69 -10.22 4.09 -7.47
N LEU A 70 -10.32 2.78 -7.23
CA LEU A 70 -9.40 1.80 -7.78
C LEU A 70 -9.61 1.57 -9.29
N TRP A 71 -10.88 1.46 -9.73
CA TRP A 71 -11.22 1.22 -11.13
C TRP A 71 -11.04 2.44 -12.05
N GLU A 72 -10.91 3.63 -11.49
CA GLU A 72 -10.48 4.83 -12.22
C GLU A 72 -9.04 4.73 -12.76
N LYS A 73 -8.27 3.73 -12.29
CA LYS A 73 -6.92 3.44 -12.79
C LYS A 73 -6.96 2.35 -13.87
N PRO A 74 -6.83 2.69 -15.17
CA PRO A 74 -6.98 1.73 -16.29
C PRO A 74 -6.03 0.54 -16.24
N ILE A 75 -4.89 0.71 -15.58
CA ILE A 75 -3.86 -0.34 -15.42
C ILE A 75 -4.30 -1.50 -14.51
N PHE A 76 -5.26 -1.28 -13.63
CA PHE A 76 -5.58 -2.21 -12.54
C PHE A 76 -5.90 -3.65 -13.01
N PRO A 77 -6.69 -3.90 -14.07
CA PRO A 77 -6.95 -5.28 -14.52
C PRO A 77 -5.69 -6.03 -14.95
N SER A 78 -4.78 -5.38 -15.68
CA SER A 78 -3.52 -5.98 -16.14
C SER A 78 -2.58 -6.28 -14.98
N VAL A 79 -2.44 -5.35 -14.04
CA VAL A 79 -1.63 -5.53 -12.83
C VAL A 79 -2.19 -6.63 -11.94
N LYS A 80 -3.51 -6.69 -11.75
CA LYS A 80 -4.15 -7.74 -10.96
C LYS A 80 -3.82 -9.14 -11.50
N SER A 81 -3.99 -9.34 -12.81
CA SER A 81 -3.69 -10.63 -13.44
C SER A 81 -2.23 -11.03 -13.25
N LYS A 82 -1.29 -10.07 -13.40
CA LYS A 82 0.15 -10.36 -13.25
C LYS A 82 0.53 -10.63 -11.79
N VAL A 83 -0.06 -9.96 -10.83
CA VAL A 83 0.14 -10.26 -9.40
C VAL A 83 -0.33 -11.68 -9.06
N GLU A 84 -1.47 -12.12 -9.59
CA GLU A 84 -1.99 -13.49 -9.39
C GLU A 84 -1.07 -14.55 -10.00
N GLU A 85 -0.54 -14.28 -11.20
CA GLU A 85 0.44 -15.12 -11.88
C GLU A 85 1.73 -15.25 -11.06
N LEU A 86 2.35 -14.13 -10.67
CA LEU A 86 3.56 -14.10 -9.86
C LEU A 86 3.41 -14.86 -8.54
N ALA A 87 2.29 -14.67 -7.84
CA ALA A 87 2.03 -15.39 -6.60
C ALA A 87 1.94 -16.90 -6.80
N THR A 88 1.32 -17.33 -7.91
CA THR A 88 1.17 -18.74 -8.26
C THR A 88 2.51 -19.37 -8.63
N GLU A 89 3.30 -18.71 -9.48
CA GLU A 89 4.57 -19.21 -9.97
C GLU A 89 5.65 -19.27 -8.87
N THR A 90 5.73 -18.23 -8.05
CA THR A 90 6.79 -18.12 -7.03
C THR A 90 6.41 -18.74 -5.69
N GLY A 91 5.12 -18.91 -5.43
CA GLY A 91 4.59 -19.32 -4.14
C GLY A 91 4.72 -18.26 -3.04
N GLU A 92 5.19 -17.05 -3.35
CA GLU A 92 5.40 -15.94 -2.41
C GLU A 92 4.23 -14.95 -2.42
N LEU A 93 4.28 -13.93 -1.56
CA LEU A 93 3.34 -12.81 -1.63
C LEU A 93 3.72 -11.90 -2.79
N ALA A 94 2.84 -11.78 -3.78
CA ALA A 94 2.94 -10.78 -4.83
C ALA A 94 2.00 -9.61 -4.53
N ALA A 95 2.44 -8.39 -4.79
CA ALA A 95 1.68 -7.19 -4.44
C ALA A 95 1.90 -6.04 -5.43
N CYS A 96 0.90 -5.16 -5.50
CA CYS A 96 0.95 -3.90 -6.23
C CYS A 96 0.68 -2.74 -5.28
N PHE A 97 1.46 -1.68 -5.44
CA PHE A 97 1.30 -0.41 -4.72
C PHE A 97 1.27 0.76 -5.69
N VAL A 98 0.57 1.82 -5.30
CA VAL A 98 0.59 3.12 -5.97
C VAL A 98 1.07 4.20 -5.00
N GLU A 99 1.56 5.31 -5.53
CA GLU A 99 1.80 6.51 -4.71
C GLU A 99 0.50 7.31 -4.58
N GLU A 100 0.22 7.80 -3.39
CA GLU A 100 -0.83 8.79 -3.14
C GLU A 100 -0.49 9.62 -1.90
N LEU A 101 -0.38 10.93 -2.07
CA LEU A 101 -0.08 11.90 -1.00
C LEU A 101 1.24 11.63 -0.27
N GLY A 102 2.26 11.18 -0.99
CA GLY A 102 3.59 10.86 -0.45
C GLY A 102 3.66 9.55 0.34
N GLU A 103 2.72 8.64 0.11
CA GLU A 103 2.67 7.32 0.74
C GLU A 103 2.49 6.21 -0.29
N ALA A 104 3.02 5.02 0.01
CA ALA A 104 2.74 3.82 -0.74
C ALA A 104 1.38 3.23 -0.30
N VAL A 105 0.44 3.12 -1.21
CA VAL A 105 -0.89 2.55 -0.96
C VAL A 105 -0.96 1.14 -1.55
N TYR A 106 -1.25 0.15 -0.71
CA TYR A 106 -1.46 -1.23 -1.12
C TYR A 106 -2.80 -1.37 -1.85
N VAL A 107 -2.75 -1.61 -3.16
CA VAL A 107 -3.96 -1.67 -3.99
C VAL A 107 -4.40 -3.09 -4.34
N TYR A 108 -3.47 -4.02 -4.41
CA TYR A 108 -3.78 -5.44 -4.64
C TYR A 108 -2.62 -6.33 -4.20
N GLY A 109 -2.96 -7.54 -3.76
CA GLY A 109 -1.98 -8.59 -3.54
C GLY A 109 -2.60 -9.97 -3.48
N LYS A 110 -1.77 -10.95 -3.74
CA LYS A 110 -2.10 -12.36 -3.73
C LYS A 110 -1.04 -13.14 -2.95
N GLU A 111 -1.50 -13.92 -1.99
CA GLU A 111 -0.64 -14.87 -1.28
C GLU A 111 -0.49 -16.14 -2.13
N GLY A 112 0.76 -16.54 -2.41
CA GLY A 112 1.10 -17.85 -2.96
C GLY A 112 1.08 -18.92 -1.86
N GLU A 113 1.31 -20.18 -2.24
CA GLU A 113 1.21 -21.33 -1.33
C GLU A 113 2.21 -21.28 -0.15
N ARG A 114 3.36 -20.62 -0.35
CA ARG A 114 4.42 -20.48 0.65
C ARG A 114 4.49 -19.10 1.28
N ALA A 115 3.55 -18.21 0.92
CA ALA A 115 3.56 -16.83 1.36
C ALA A 115 3.39 -16.72 2.88
N ILE A 116 4.06 -15.73 3.45
CA ILE A 116 3.76 -15.29 4.81
C ILE A 116 2.40 -14.58 4.78
N ARG A 117 1.52 -14.92 5.70
CA ARG A 117 0.29 -14.17 5.91
C ARG A 117 0.64 -12.79 6.46
N THR A 118 0.12 -11.77 5.81
CA THR A 118 0.26 -10.39 6.25
C THR A 118 -1.11 -9.83 6.63
N ASP A 119 -1.12 -8.93 7.62
CA ASP A 119 -2.34 -8.18 7.96
C ASP A 119 -2.60 -7.00 7.00
N LEU A 120 -1.92 -7.00 5.84
CA LEU A 120 -2.10 -5.96 4.83
C LEU A 120 -3.49 -6.05 4.21
N THR A 121 -4.23 -4.97 4.29
CA THR A 121 -5.54 -4.83 3.64
C THR A 121 -5.45 -3.81 2.51
N MET A 122 -6.21 -4.02 1.44
CA MET A 122 -6.31 -3.04 0.34
C MET A 122 -6.65 -1.66 0.90
N GLY A 123 -5.95 -0.62 0.43
CA GLY A 123 -6.01 0.73 0.98
C GLY A 123 -5.08 0.99 2.18
N ALA A 124 -4.33 -0.01 2.66
CA ALA A 124 -3.31 0.22 3.69
C ALA A 124 -2.18 1.11 3.13
N ARG A 125 -1.65 1.98 3.99
CA ARG A 125 -0.61 2.95 3.64
C ARG A 125 0.67 2.66 4.39
N ALA A 126 1.79 2.88 3.72
CA ALA A 126 3.14 2.77 4.28
C ALA A 126 4.01 3.94 3.79
N GLY A 127 5.07 4.26 4.50
CA GLY A 127 6.07 5.21 4.02
C GLY A 127 6.72 4.69 2.73
N LEU A 128 6.96 5.59 1.78
CA LEU A 128 7.66 5.24 0.54
C LEU A 128 9.10 4.74 0.80
N HIS A 129 9.73 5.21 1.88
CA HIS A 129 11.12 4.91 2.20
C HIS A 129 11.37 3.52 2.77
N CYS A 130 10.36 2.85 3.34
CA CYS A 130 10.57 1.66 4.17
C CYS A 130 10.13 0.33 3.52
N THR A 131 9.55 0.35 2.31
CA THR A 131 9.15 -0.86 1.59
C THR A 131 9.82 -0.95 0.23
N GLY A 132 10.03 -2.17 -0.28
CA GLY A 132 10.56 -2.34 -1.64
C GLY A 132 9.67 -1.65 -2.67
N SER A 133 8.35 -1.88 -2.61
CA SER A 133 7.36 -1.22 -3.48
C SER A 133 7.38 0.29 -3.36
N GLY A 134 7.45 0.82 -2.14
CA GLY A 134 7.54 2.26 -1.91
C GLY A 134 8.81 2.86 -2.49
N LYS A 135 9.97 2.26 -2.24
CA LYS A 135 11.25 2.74 -2.77
C LYS A 135 11.33 2.65 -4.29
N ALA A 136 10.76 1.60 -4.91
CA ALA A 136 10.68 1.48 -6.36
C ALA A 136 9.88 2.63 -6.99
N ILE A 137 8.75 2.99 -6.40
CA ILE A 137 7.96 4.16 -6.82
C ILE A 137 8.75 5.44 -6.56
N PHE A 138 9.22 5.62 -5.33
CA PHE A 138 9.87 6.85 -4.88
C PHE A 138 11.08 7.23 -5.74
N ALA A 139 11.87 6.23 -6.17
CA ALA A 139 13.01 6.43 -7.04
C ALA A 139 12.63 7.04 -8.40
N HIS A 140 11.41 6.85 -8.88
CA HIS A 140 10.96 7.28 -10.21
C HIS A 140 9.97 8.46 -10.18
N LEU A 141 9.70 9.04 -9.00
CA LEU A 141 8.97 10.29 -8.90
C LEU A 141 9.80 11.47 -9.44
N PRO A 142 9.15 12.57 -9.89
CA PRO A 142 9.84 13.82 -10.20
C PRO A 142 10.69 14.30 -9.02
N GLN A 143 11.87 14.85 -9.31
CA GLN A 143 12.83 15.26 -8.27
C GLN A 143 12.22 16.24 -7.25
N GLU A 144 11.42 17.18 -7.72
CA GLU A 144 10.72 18.16 -6.87
C GLU A 144 9.77 17.46 -5.89
N GLN A 145 9.04 16.43 -6.35
CA GLN A 145 8.15 15.65 -5.48
C GLN A 145 8.93 14.82 -4.45
N ILE A 146 10.08 14.25 -4.85
CA ILE A 146 10.99 13.55 -3.93
C ILE A 146 11.45 14.50 -2.82
N ASP A 147 11.91 15.70 -3.20
CA ASP A 147 12.41 16.70 -2.27
C ASP A 147 11.32 17.16 -1.30
N GLN A 148 10.12 17.39 -1.82
CA GLN A 148 8.95 17.75 -1.01
C GLN A 148 8.58 16.65 -0.01
N ILE A 149 8.49 15.38 -0.47
CA ILE A 149 8.13 14.26 0.41
C ILE A 149 9.16 14.07 1.51
N ILE A 150 10.46 14.15 1.20
CA ILE A 150 11.54 14.04 2.21
C ILE A 150 11.48 15.19 3.23
N ALA A 151 11.10 16.39 2.78
CA ALA A 151 11.01 17.56 3.66
C ALA A 151 9.75 17.54 4.56
N GLU A 152 8.63 17.01 4.07
CA GLU A 152 7.33 17.07 4.75
C GLU A 152 6.98 15.81 5.54
N LYS A 153 7.52 14.65 5.14
CA LYS A 153 7.22 13.36 5.78
C LYS A 153 8.34 12.96 6.73
N ASP A 154 7.93 12.45 7.87
CA ASP A 154 8.87 11.81 8.80
C ASP A 154 9.31 10.45 8.22
N LEU A 155 10.63 10.23 8.15
CA LEU A 155 11.21 8.94 7.77
C LEU A 155 11.20 8.01 8.99
N GLU A 156 10.01 7.65 9.45
CA GLU A 156 9.79 6.87 10.67
C GLU A 156 10.48 5.50 10.58
N ALA A 157 11.30 5.19 11.58
CA ALA A 157 11.90 3.86 11.72
C ALA A 157 10.82 2.81 12.03
N LYS A 158 10.66 1.82 11.18
CA LYS A 158 9.79 0.65 11.42
C LYS A 158 10.57 -0.51 12.02
N THR A 159 11.84 -0.62 11.65
CA THR A 159 12.81 -1.60 12.16
C THR A 159 14.17 -0.93 12.33
N ALA A 160 15.15 -1.66 12.84
CA ALA A 160 16.52 -1.19 12.91
C ALA A 160 17.17 -0.97 11.54
N ASN A 161 16.63 -1.60 10.48
CA ASN A 161 17.16 -1.51 9.12
C ASN A 161 16.48 -0.42 8.27
N THR A 162 15.44 0.24 8.78
CA THR A 162 14.76 1.31 8.04
C THR A 162 15.72 2.47 7.76
N ILE A 163 15.78 2.94 6.52
CA ILE A 163 16.55 4.12 6.14
C ILE A 163 15.80 5.36 6.65
N THR A 164 16.39 6.05 7.63
CA THR A 164 15.82 7.26 8.24
C THR A 164 16.61 8.53 7.94
N ASP A 165 17.82 8.39 7.39
CA ASP A 165 18.64 9.51 6.94
C ASP A 165 18.30 9.91 5.51
N SER A 166 18.05 11.21 5.28
CA SER A 166 17.63 11.73 3.99
C SER A 166 18.71 11.62 2.90
N ALA A 167 20.00 11.73 3.27
CA ALA A 167 21.09 11.60 2.31
C ALA A 167 21.26 10.15 1.89
N ALA A 168 21.27 9.21 2.84
CA ALA A 168 21.32 7.78 2.58
C ALA A 168 20.11 7.31 1.74
N LEU A 169 18.93 7.86 1.99
CA LEU A 169 17.74 7.57 1.18
C LEU A 169 17.93 8.03 -0.28
N ARG A 170 18.45 9.23 -0.51
CA ARG A 170 18.72 9.74 -1.87
C ARG A 170 19.72 8.87 -2.64
N GLU A 171 20.76 8.39 -1.98
CA GLU A 171 21.74 7.46 -2.56
C GLU A 171 21.09 6.12 -2.93
N GLU A 172 20.25 5.56 -2.04
CA GLU A 172 19.49 4.34 -2.33
C GLU A 172 18.54 4.55 -3.53
N LEU A 173 17.82 5.68 -3.59
CA LEU A 173 16.92 6.00 -4.72
C LEU A 173 17.68 6.13 -6.04
N ALA A 174 18.88 6.71 -6.04
CA ALA A 174 19.74 6.76 -7.23
C ALA A 174 20.15 5.35 -7.67
N THR A 175 20.59 4.52 -6.74
CA THR A 175 20.93 3.11 -7.00
C THR A 175 19.75 2.33 -7.57
N ILE A 176 18.54 2.55 -7.05
CA ILE A 176 17.31 1.90 -7.54
C ILE A 176 17.03 2.31 -9.00
N ARG A 177 17.20 3.60 -9.35
CA ARG A 177 17.02 4.06 -10.74
C ARG A 177 17.99 3.36 -11.71
N GLU A 178 19.26 3.21 -11.31
CA GLU A 178 20.28 2.59 -12.14
C GLU A 178 20.03 1.09 -12.33
N ARG A 179 19.64 0.36 -11.29
CA ARG A 179 19.44 -1.10 -11.35
C ARG A 179 18.04 -1.52 -11.79
N GLY A 180 17.04 -0.61 -11.77
CA GLY A 180 15.66 -0.86 -12.22
C GLY A 180 14.76 -1.57 -11.20
N TYR A 181 15.21 -1.85 -9.99
CA TYR A 181 14.42 -2.47 -8.93
C TYR A 181 14.86 -2.02 -7.54
N ALA A 182 13.96 -2.14 -6.57
CA ALA A 182 14.22 -1.85 -5.16
C ALA A 182 14.21 -3.13 -4.33
N VAL A 183 15.06 -3.17 -3.30
CA VAL A 183 15.08 -4.22 -2.28
C VAL A 183 14.76 -3.60 -0.94
N SER A 184 13.83 -4.19 -0.19
CA SER A 184 13.67 -3.91 1.23
C SER A 184 14.25 -5.08 2.01
N ASN A 185 15.31 -4.80 2.75
CA ASN A 185 16.00 -5.77 3.59
C ASN A 185 15.51 -5.63 5.04
N GLU A 186 14.35 -6.18 5.34
CA GLU A 186 13.75 -6.14 6.68
C GLU A 186 13.47 -4.70 7.18
N GLU A 187 13.26 -3.75 6.25
CA GLU A 187 13.12 -2.32 6.57
C GLU A 187 11.72 -1.95 7.06
N SER A 188 10.69 -2.73 6.73
CA SER A 188 9.31 -2.48 7.16
C SER A 188 8.82 -3.47 8.21
N ILE A 189 9.26 -4.71 8.13
CA ILE A 189 8.91 -5.82 9.02
C ILE A 189 10.15 -6.68 9.21
N GLU A 190 10.56 -6.90 10.46
CA GLU A 190 11.65 -7.82 10.80
C GLU A 190 11.37 -9.22 10.27
N GLY A 191 12.39 -9.88 9.72
CA GLY A 191 12.28 -11.22 9.13
C GLY A 191 11.62 -11.27 7.74
N MET A 192 11.24 -10.12 7.15
CA MET A 192 10.65 -10.04 5.82
C MET A 192 11.50 -9.24 4.85
N ARG A 193 11.74 -9.78 3.66
CA ARG A 193 12.37 -9.08 2.53
C ARG A 193 11.40 -8.95 1.37
N SER A 194 11.58 -7.90 0.59
CA SER A 194 10.82 -7.72 -0.65
C SER A 194 11.69 -7.13 -1.75
N VAL A 195 11.37 -7.51 -2.97
CA VAL A 195 11.95 -6.93 -4.20
C VAL A 195 10.79 -6.38 -5.02
N ALA A 196 10.94 -5.19 -5.56
CA ALA A 196 9.92 -4.51 -6.33
C ALA A 196 10.49 -3.81 -7.56
N ALA A 197 9.75 -3.85 -8.65
CA ALA A 197 10.03 -3.04 -9.83
C ALA A 197 8.96 -1.96 -10.03
N PRO A 198 9.33 -0.77 -10.48
CA PRO A 198 8.37 0.25 -10.91
C PRO A 198 7.69 -0.20 -12.19
N ILE A 199 6.49 0.27 -12.44
CA ILE A 199 5.80 0.19 -13.73
C ILE A 199 5.69 1.61 -14.26
N LEU A 200 6.33 1.86 -15.38
CA LEU A 200 6.42 3.18 -16.00
C LEU A 200 5.51 3.26 -17.23
N LEU A 201 4.92 4.42 -17.45
CA LEU A 201 4.25 4.76 -18.70
C LEU A 201 4.65 6.19 -19.07
N ASN A 202 5.22 6.37 -20.27
CA ASN A 202 5.76 7.65 -20.74
C ASN A 202 6.73 8.29 -19.72
N ASP A 203 7.66 7.49 -19.18
CA ASP A 203 8.64 7.86 -18.15
C ASP A 203 8.04 8.28 -16.79
N GLN A 204 6.75 8.10 -16.59
CA GLN A 204 6.09 8.36 -15.31
C GLN A 204 5.79 7.07 -14.57
N VAL A 205 6.13 7.00 -13.29
CA VAL A 205 5.79 5.86 -12.46
C VAL A 205 4.29 5.85 -12.15
N ILE A 206 3.62 4.74 -12.49
CA ILE A 206 2.18 4.57 -12.25
C ILE A 206 1.94 3.74 -11.00
N CYS A 207 2.73 2.70 -10.82
CA CYS A 207 2.66 1.79 -9.67
C CYS A 207 3.95 1.00 -9.56
N SER A 208 4.02 0.10 -8.59
CA SER A 208 5.06 -0.93 -8.50
C SER A 208 4.46 -2.31 -8.35
N ILE A 209 5.19 -3.31 -8.82
CA ILE A 209 4.89 -4.72 -8.58
C ILE A 209 6.01 -5.35 -7.77
N SER A 210 5.68 -6.22 -6.82
CA SER A 210 6.65 -6.76 -5.88
C SER A 210 6.40 -8.21 -5.51
N LEU A 211 7.49 -8.87 -5.10
CA LEU A 211 7.48 -10.14 -4.38
C LEU A 211 8.02 -9.93 -2.97
N ALA A 212 7.37 -10.51 -1.98
CA ALA A 212 7.78 -10.45 -0.59
C ALA A 212 7.72 -11.83 0.06
N GLY A 213 8.68 -12.12 0.94
CA GLY A 213 8.75 -13.38 1.65
C GLY A 213 9.69 -13.33 2.85
N PRO A 214 9.84 -14.48 3.58
CA PRO A 214 10.74 -14.59 4.70
C PRO A 214 12.18 -14.26 4.31
N ALA A 215 12.90 -13.53 5.17
CA ALA A 215 14.27 -13.13 4.92
C ALA A 215 15.22 -14.34 4.67
N ASN A 216 14.95 -15.48 5.30
CA ASN A 216 15.74 -16.70 5.12
C ASN A 216 15.53 -17.40 3.75
N ARG A 217 14.48 -17.08 3.02
CA ARG A 217 14.25 -17.57 1.64
C ARG A 217 14.69 -16.58 0.57
N PHE A 218 14.82 -15.31 0.91
CA PHE A 218 15.27 -14.24 0.03
C PHE A 218 16.76 -13.99 0.30
N VAL A 219 17.61 -14.93 -0.13
CA VAL A 219 19.07 -14.92 0.10
C VAL A 219 19.82 -15.41 -1.14
N GLY A 220 21.13 -15.12 -1.21
CA GLY A 220 22.02 -15.57 -2.29
C GLY A 220 21.49 -15.19 -3.67
N ASP A 221 21.67 -16.07 -4.65
CA ASP A 221 21.28 -15.87 -6.05
C ASP A 221 19.78 -15.59 -6.21
N ARG A 222 18.96 -16.13 -5.32
CA ARG A 222 17.52 -15.87 -5.34
C ARG A 222 17.18 -14.39 -5.09
N LEU A 223 17.85 -13.74 -4.16
CA LEU A 223 17.68 -12.32 -3.89
C LEU A 223 18.44 -11.44 -4.87
N ALA A 224 19.62 -11.89 -5.32
CA ALA A 224 20.49 -11.10 -6.17
C ALA A 224 20.06 -11.09 -7.66
N GLU A 225 19.46 -12.20 -8.15
CA GLU A 225 19.21 -12.39 -9.58
C GLU A 225 17.80 -12.89 -9.88
N GLU A 226 17.33 -14.00 -9.27
CA GLU A 226 16.07 -14.66 -9.62
C GLU A 226 14.85 -13.74 -9.41
N ILE A 227 14.66 -13.26 -8.18
CA ILE A 227 13.50 -12.42 -7.84
C ILE A 227 13.55 -11.05 -8.53
N PRO A 228 14.70 -10.33 -8.58
CA PRO A 228 14.81 -9.11 -9.37
C PRO A 228 14.43 -9.31 -10.84
N SER A 229 14.97 -10.35 -11.51
CA SER A 229 14.63 -10.66 -12.90
C SER A 229 13.13 -10.95 -13.08
N THR A 230 12.52 -11.67 -12.14
CA THR A 230 11.09 -12.00 -12.17
C THR A 230 10.22 -10.74 -12.06
N VAL A 231 10.49 -9.85 -11.09
CA VAL A 231 9.66 -8.64 -10.92
C VAL A 231 9.89 -7.61 -12.02
N THR A 232 11.12 -7.45 -12.52
CA THR A 232 11.41 -6.53 -13.64
C THR A 232 10.81 -7.05 -14.94
N GLY A 233 10.88 -8.36 -15.20
CA GLY A 233 10.22 -8.99 -16.35
C GLY A 233 8.71 -8.78 -16.32
N ALA A 234 8.08 -8.96 -15.16
CA ALA A 234 6.65 -8.71 -14.98
C ALA A 234 6.26 -7.23 -15.18
N ALA A 235 7.07 -6.30 -14.69
CA ALA A 235 6.87 -4.87 -14.90
C ALA A 235 6.92 -4.52 -16.39
N ASN A 236 7.98 -4.93 -17.10
CA ASN A 236 8.17 -4.70 -18.52
C ASN A 236 7.00 -5.26 -19.37
N GLU A 237 6.48 -6.43 -19.02
CA GLU A 237 5.33 -7.01 -19.72
C GLU A 237 4.06 -6.17 -19.57
N ILE A 238 3.83 -5.60 -18.38
CA ILE A 238 2.69 -4.70 -18.14
C ILE A 238 2.89 -3.40 -18.93
N GLU A 239 4.09 -2.81 -18.90
CA GLU A 239 4.42 -1.59 -19.64
C GLU A 239 4.18 -1.75 -21.14
N LEU A 240 4.61 -2.87 -21.72
CA LEU A 240 4.36 -3.20 -23.12
C LEU A 240 2.85 -3.30 -23.42
N LYS A 241 2.07 -3.98 -22.59
CA LYS A 241 0.61 -4.09 -22.77
C LYS A 241 -0.08 -2.73 -22.73
N LEU A 242 0.37 -1.83 -21.85
CA LEU A 242 -0.17 -0.47 -21.75
C LEU A 242 0.14 0.36 -22.98
N SER A 243 1.38 0.34 -23.45
CA SER A 243 1.82 1.10 -24.64
C SER A 243 1.03 0.70 -25.87
N TYR A 244 0.72 -0.60 -26.05
CA TYR A 244 -0.13 -1.06 -27.16
C TYR A 244 -1.58 -0.63 -27.00
N SER A 245 -2.12 -0.62 -25.79
CA SER A 245 -3.51 -0.21 -25.53
C SER A 245 -3.75 1.28 -25.81
N GLU A 246 -2.75 2.14 -25.55
CA GLU A 246 -2.82 3.58 -25.87
C GLU A 246 -2.67 3.84 -27.39
N SER A 247 -1.94 2.98 -28.10
CA SER A 247 -1.71 3.11 -29.54
C SER A 247 -2.92 2.73 -30.38
N GLY A 248 -4.02 2.24 -29.78
CA GLY A 248 -5.27 1.91 -30.48
C GLY A 248 -5.17 0.73 -31.46
N LEU A 249 -4.19 -0.18 -31.26
CA LEU A 249 -4.00 -1.43 -32.02
C LEU A 249 -4.58 -2.61 -31.26
#